data_0149664389c7a184bbb435291be5456a
#
_entry.id   0149664389c7a184bbb435291be5456a
#
_cell.length_a   1.000
_cell.length_b   1.000
_cell.length_c   1.000
_cell.angle_alpha   90.00
_cell.angle_beta   90.00
_cell.angle_gamma   90.00
#
_symmetry.space_group_name_H-M   'P 1'
#
loop_
_entity.id
_entity.type
_entity.pdbx_description
1 polymer ?
#
loop_
_entity_poly.entity_id
_entity_poly.type
_entity_poly.pdbx_seq_one_letter_code
_entity_poly.pdbx_strand_id
1 'polypeptide(L)'
;MKTKLFTKPNILIYFYFILVPLLAYSQSDINSFLSHEFNLAGEGSQETQFFVLTSECINYALDGKRLSKDFYKLFLKWVPTEDAKKDGDEFTCVKFTVQFGEAKEVTIPALANWSYLYHEGIDEKNQVFGIDHSKFENLKDSDNNPIATDKSYHVYNAFIDFHAFCNVFAEPMAEGNGIQDLKRIGQKIVHAAAFSEPPTHLGKNISAGSFFKNGEITLEFKGLSVANDRDCALIGFDSGESSFKMIVKPMPDFEVIAVGSSHYKGDIYKDLASNWVQKVTLNEIVVAEATMPMPPNKVNSVVERNLLIRNVSEGEFLKY
;
A
#
# COMPACT_ATOMS: atom_id res chain seq x y z
N MET A 1 -6.23 49.23 -56.81
CA MET A 1 -5.82 48.28 -55.76
C MET A 1 -6.82 48.35 -54.63
N LYS A 2 -7.73 47.39 -54.47
CA LYS A 2 -8.76 47.34 -53.42
C LYS A 2 -8.34 46.32 -52.35
N THR A 3 -8.00 46.82 -51.17
CA THR A 3 -7.68 46.00 -49.99
C THR A 3 -8.95 45.44 -49.38
N LYS A 4 -9.13 44.14 -49.35
CA LYS A 4 -10.21 43.48 -48.61
C LYS A 4 -9.84 43.33 -47.15
N LEU A 5 -10.59 43.98 -46.25
CA LEU A 5 -10.60 43.70 -44.81
C LEU A 5 -11.26 42.33 -44.57
N PHE A 6 -10.53 41.40 -43.93
CA PHE A 6 -11.08 40.17 -43.36
C PHE A 6 -11.55 40.49 -41.93
N THR A 7 -12.84 40.46 -41.74
CA THR A 7 -13.46 40.51 -40.40
C THR A 7 -13.32 39.10 -39.75
N LYS A 8 -12.67 39.03 -38.59
CA LYS A 8 -12.59 37.82 -37.76
C LYS A 8 -13.96 37.53 -37.12
N PRO A 9 -14.49 36.30 -37.22
CA PRO A 9 -15.71 35.93 -36.50
C PRO A 9 -15.43 35.71 -35.00
N ASN A 10 -16.36 36.14 -34.20
CA ASN A 10 -16.38 36.13 -32.75
C ASN A 10 -16.23 34.69 -32.15
N ILE A 11 -15.07 34.41 -31.55
CA ILE A 11 -14.80 33.20 -30.76
C ILE A 11 -15.46 33.24 -29.37
N LEU A 12 -16.19 34.33 -29.05
CA LEU A 12 -16.74 34.58 -27.70
C LEU A 12 -18.03 33.77 -27.39
N ILE A 13 -18.68 33.15 -28.38
CA ILE A 13 -19.98 32.50 -28.17
C ILE A 13 -19.86 31.03 -27.74
N TYR A 14 -18.73 30.37 -27.98
CA TYR A 14 -18.57 28.94 -27.63
C TYR A 14 -18.20 28.65 -26.17
N PHE A 15 -17.69 29.65 -25.44
CA PHE A 15 -17.34 29.48 -24.02
C PHE A 15 -18.54 29.50 -23.05
N TYR A 16 -19.66 30.07 -23.47
CA TYR A 16 -20.85 30.18 -22.62
C TYR A 16 -21.68 28.88 -22.54
N PHE A 17 -21.58 28.00 -23.54
CA PHE A 17 -22.37 26.75 -23.55
C PHE A 17 -21.74 25.58 -22.80
N ILE A 18 -20.46 25.64 -22.44
CA ILE A 18 -19.77 24.56 -21.69
C ILE A 18 -19.85 24.82 -20.18
N LEU A 19 -20.06 26.04 -19.73
CA LEU A 19 -20.15 26.42 -18.31
C LEU A 19 -21.55 26.31 -17.69
N VAL A 20 -22.60 26.23 -18.50
CA VAL A 20 -23.98 26.22 -18.02
C VAL A 20 -24.42 24.89 -17.37
N PRO A 21 -23.95 23.68 -17.78
CA PRO A 21 -24.32 22.47 -17.06
C PRO A 21 -23.62 22.28 -15.72
N LEU A 22 -22.52 22.98 -15.46
CA LEU A 22 -21.77 22.87 -14.19
C LEU A 22 -22.37 23.72 -13.03
N LEU A 23 -23.31 24.62 -13.33
CA LEU A 23 -23.95 25.50 -12.34
C LEU A 23 -25.36 25.05 -11.94
N ALA A 24 -25.85 23.91 -12.44
CA ALA A 24 -27.22 23.45 -12.21
C ALA A 24 -27.40 22.61 -10.93
N TYR A 25 -26.35 22.31 -10.19
CA TYR A 25 -26.53 21.78 -8.83
C TYR A 25 -26.88 22.94 -7.89
N SER A 26 -28.05 22.91 -7.30
CA SER A 26 -28.45 23.93 -6.33
C SER A 26 -27.52 23.82 -5.10
N GLN A 27 -27.27 24.94 -4.43
CA GLN A 27 -26.50 24.97 -3.16
C GLN A 27 -27.12 24.02 -2.12
N SER A 28 -28.45 23.81 -2.18
CA SER A 28 -29.18 22.86 -1.32
C SER A 28 -28.81 21.40 -1.62
N ASP A 29 -28.59 21.02 -2.88
CA ASP A 29 -28.24 19.65 -3.26
C ASP A 29 -26.81 19.33 -2.83
N ILE A 30 -25.89 20.29 -2.98
CA ILE A 30 -24.50 20.13 -2.51
C ILE A 30 -24.48 20.00 -0.98
N ASN A 31 -25.20 20.85 -0.26
CA ASN A 31 -25.25 20.79 1.20
C ASN A 31 -25.90 19.49 1.70
N SER A 32 -26.95 19.00 1.03
CA SER A 32 -27.58 17.72 1.31
C SER A 32 -26.61 16.57 1.11
N PHE A 33 -25.84 16.56 0.03
CA PHE A 33 -24.85 15.54 -0.27
C PHE A 33 -23.69 15.54 0.75
N LEU A 34 -23.16 16.70 1.11
CA LEU A 34 -22.07 16.86 2.10
C LEU A 34 -22.53 16.50 3.53
N SER A 35 -23.82 16.60 3.84
CA SER A 35 -24.40 16.21 5.13
C SER A 35 -24.81 14.74 5.20
N HIS A 36 -24.78 14.01 4.08
CA HIS A 36 -25.10 12.58 4.05
C HIS A 36 -24.09 11.78 4.89
N GLU A 37 -24.61 10.86 5.70
CA GLU A 37 -23.78 9.95 6.48
C GLU A 37 -23.65 8.59 5.79
N PHE A 38 -22.44 8.12 5.68
CA PHE A 38 -22.06 6.83 5.10
C PHE A 38 -21.67 5.87 6.21
N ASN A 39 -21.95 4.59 6.05
CA ASN A 39 -21.40 3.55 6.92
C ASN A 39 -20.23 2.87 6.20
N LEU A 40 -19.01 3.18 6.62
CA LEU A 40 -17.80 2.59 6.08
C LEU A 40 -17.27 1.41 6.93
N ALA A 41 -17.98 1.11 8.04
CA ALA A 41 -17.63 0.06 9.00
C ALA A 41 -18.35 -1.28 8.72
N GLY A 42 -19.02 -1.41 7.58
CA GLY A 42 -19.71 -2.65 7.24
C GLY A 42 -18.73 -3.80 7.05
N GLU A 43 -19.15 -5.00 7.44
CA GLU A 43 -18.41 -6.24 7.18
C GLU A 43 -18.41 -6.56 5.69
N GLY A 44 -17.31 -7.11 5.19
CA GLY A 44 -17.20 -7.62 3.84
C GLY A 44 -18.15 -8.81 3.61
N SER A 45 -18.62 -9.01 2.37
CA SER A 45 -19.35 -10.21 2.01
C SER A 45 -18.46 -11.45 2.20
N GLN A 46 -19.07 -12.62 2.49
CA GLN A 46 -18.36 -13.89 2.71
C GLN A 46 -17.88 -14.56 1.39
N GLU A 47 -17.67 -13.76 0.35
CA GLU A 47 -17.19 -14.26 -0.93
C GLU A 47 -15.67 -14.25 -1.00
N THR A 48 -15.10 -15.29 -1.59
CA THR A 48 -13.65 -15.32 -1.87
C THR A 48 -13.23 -14.13 -2.73
N GLN A 49 -12.16 -13.47 -2.33
CA GLN A 49 -11.59 -12.32 -3.03
C GLN A 49 -10.23 -12.65 -3.64
N PHE A 50 -9.91 -11.99 -4.74
CA PHE A 50 -8.64 -12.15 -5.44
C PHE A 50 -7.97 -10.80 -5.63
N PHE A 51 -6.72 -10.69 -5.19
CA PHE A 51 -5.97 -9.44 -5.24
C PHE A 51 -4.67 -9.60 -6.00
N VAL A 52 -4.34 -8.56 -6.75
CA VAL A 52 -3.02 -8.39 -7.36
C VAL A 52 -2.40 -7.13 -6.79
N LEU A 53 -1.29 -7.29 -6.07
CA LEU A 53 -0.47 -6.19 -5.59
C LEU A 53 0.76 -6.07 -6.50
N THR A 54 1.05 -4.87 -6.96
CA THR A 54 2.29 -4.53 -7.65
C THR A 54 3.00 -3.42 -6.87
N SER A 55 4.24 -3.65 -6.47
CA SER A 55 5.11 -2.65 -5.83
C SER A 55 6.29 -2.38 -6.75
N GLU A 56 6.52 -1.12 -7.05
CA GLU A 56 7.66 -0.60 -7.79
C GLU A 56 8.58 0.13 -6.82
N CYS A 57 9.84 -0.29 -6.74
CA CYS A 57 10.86 0.32 -5.90
C CYS A 57 11.94 0.95 -6.79
N ILE A 58 12.12 2.27 -6.67
CA ILE A 58 13.09 3.03 -7.44
C ILE A 58 14.14 3.60 -6.47
N ASN A 59 15.39 3.24 -6.69
CA ASN A 59 16.50 3.77 -5.91
C ASN A 59 17.14 4.94 -6.65
N TYR A 60 17.43 6.01 -5.92
CA TYR A 60 18.08 7.21 -6.42
C TYR A 60 19.38 7.49 -5.67
N ALA A 61 20.35 8.03 -6.38
CA ALA A 61 21.48 8.72 -5.77
C ALA A 61 21.03 10.10 -5.25
N LEU A 62 21.82 10.73 -4.38
CA LEU A 62 21.48 12.05 -3.81
C LEU A 62 21.36 13.18 -4.85
N ASP A 63 21.99 13.01 -6.02
CA ASP A 63 21.86 13.94 -7.14
C ASP A 63 20.60 13.74 -7.97
N GLY A 64 19.72 12.83 -7.57
CA GLY A 64 18.47 12.50 -8.24
C GLY A 64 18.60 11.51 -9.40
N LYS A 65 19.81 10.99 -9.66
CA LYS A 65 20.03 9.97 -10.70
C LYS A 65 19.42 8.64 -10.24
N ARG A 66 18.55 8.05 -11.08
CA ARG A 66 18.00 6.70 -10.85
C ARG A 66 19.11 5.65 -10.94
N LEU A 67 19.27 4.85 -9.90
CA LEU A 67 20.26 3.78 -9.78
C LEU A 67 19.67 2.43 -10.19
N SER A 68 18.47 2.11 -9.69
CA SER A 68 17.76 0.87 -10.02
C SER A 68 16.25 1.06 -9.97
N LYS A 69 15.54 0.10 -10.54
CA LYS A 69 14.09 -0.01 -10.49
C LYS A 69 13.72 -1.48 -10.44
N ASP A 70 13.02 -1.88 -9.39
CA ASP A 70 12.63 -3.26 -9.15
C ASP A 70 11.12 -3.36 -9.02
N PHE A 71 10.57 -4.50 -9.43
CA PHE A 71 9.13 -4.80 -9.32
C PHE A 71 8.91 -6.05 -8.50
N TYR A 72 7.87 -5.99 -7.68
CA TYR A 72 7.38 -7.07 -6.83
C TYR A 72 5.89 -7.23 -7.09
N LYS A 73 5.42 -8.45 -7.39
CA LYS A 73 4.01 -8.72 -7.60
C LYS A 73 3.56 -9.88 -6.74
N LEU A 74 2.55 -9.63 -5.92
CA LEU A 74 1.89 -10.63 -5.08
C LEU A 74 0.50 -10.92 -5.67
N PHE A 75 0.21 -12.20 -5.87
CA PHE A 75 -1.10 -12.72 -6.26
C PHE A 75 -1.70 -13.42 -5.06
N LEU A 76 -2.69 -12.79 -4.43
CA LEU A 76 -3.25 -13.22 -3.15
C LEU A 76 -4.72 -13.59 -3.31
N LYS A 77 -5.09 -14.76 -2.79
CA LYS A 77 -6.46 -15.19 -2.61
C LYS A 77 -6.83 -15.03 -1.15
N TRP A 78 -7.95 -14.41 -0.87
CA TRP A 78 -8.52 -14.22 0.46
C TRP A 78 -9.82 -15.00 0.57
N VAL A 79 -9.88 -15.93 1.52
CA VAL A 79 -11.06 -16.73 1.84
C VAL A 79 -11.55 -16.31 3.21
N PRO A 80 -12.65 -15.52 3.30
CA PRO A 80 -13.28 -15.22 4.57
C PRO A 80 -13.72 -16.52 5.28
N THR A 81 -13.57 -16.58 6.58
CA THR A 81 -13.95 -17.77 7.34
C THR A 81 -15.24 -17.54 8.13
N GLU A 82 -16.22 -18.41 7.94
CA GLU A 82 -17.42 -18.49 8.78
C GLU A 82 -17.21 -19.40 10.01
N ASP A 83 -16.09 -20.14 10.05
CA ASP A 83 -15.82 -21.07 11.14
C ASP A 83 -15.30 -20.35 12.37
N ALA A 84 -16.18 -20.12 13.36
CA ALA A 84 -15.83 -19.53 14.65
C ALA A 84 -14.73 -20.30 15.43
N LYS A 85 -14.29 -21.45 14.94
CA LYS A 85 -13.16 -22.21 15.50
C LYS A 85 -11.84 -21.88 14.82
N LYS A 86 -11.87 -21.18 13.66
CA LYS A 86 -10.68 -20.66 13.02
C LYS A 86 -10.50 -19.20 13.48
N ASP A 87 -9.42 -18.93 14.16
CA ASP A 87 -9.02 -17.57 14.50
C ASP A 87 -8.45 -16.89 13.24
N GLY A 88 -9.31 -16.21 12.48
CA GLY A 88 -8.92 -15.37 11.35
C GLY A 88 -9.27 -15.91 9.96
N ASP A 89 -9.16 -15.04 8.98
CA ASP A 89 -9.35 -15.33 7.56
C ASP A 89 -8.15 -16.05 6.96
N GLU A 90 -8.39 -16.90 5.96
CA GLU A 90 -7.32 -17.61 5.27
C GLU A 90 -6.86 -16.82 4.04
N PHE A 91 -5.56 -16.58 3.97
CA PHE A 91 -4.88 -15.98 2.82
C PHE A 91 -3.95 -16.98 2.16
N THR A 92 -3.99 -17.05 0.83
CA THR A 92 -3.09 -17.88 0.04
C THR A 92 -2.33 -17.04 -0.95
N CYS A 93 -1.01 -16.98 -0.83
CA CYS A 93 -0.13 -16.50 -1.88
C CYS A 93 -0.11 -17.53 -3.01
N VAL A 94 -0.90 -17.33 -4.05
CA VAL A 94 -0.95 -18.24 -5.20
C VAL A 94 0.34 -18.16 -5.99
N LYS A 95 0.90 -16.95 -6.13
CA LYS A 95 2.12 -16.70 -6.88
C LYS A 95 2.77 -15.41 -6.36
N PHE A 96 4.09 -15.38 -6.34
CA PHE A 96 4.88 -14.17 -6.17
C PHE A 96 5.92 -14.06 -7.27
N THR A 97 6.04 -12.87 -7.90
CA THR A 97 7.06 -12.63 -8.92
C THR A 97 7.89 -11.40 -8.60
N VAL A 98 9.13 -11.40 -9.07
CA VAL A 98 10.06 -10.29 -8.94
C VAL A 98 10.73 -9.99 -10.27
N GLN A 99 11.07 -8.72 -10.50
CA GLN A 99 11.91 -8.29 -11.60
C GLN A 99 12.92 -7.27 -11.07
N PHE A 100 14.20 -7.56 -11.17
CA PHE A 100 15.28 -6.68 -10.72
C PHE A 100 15.92 -5.96 -11.90
N GLY A 101 15.81 -4.63 -11.92
CA GLY A 101 16.29 -3.80 -13.02
C GLY A 101 15.68 -4.20 -14.37
N GLU A 102 16.52 -4.40 -15.35
CA GLU A 102 16.15 -4.83 -16.72
C GLU A 102 16.08 -6.36 -16.88
N ALA A 103 16.24 -7.14 -15.79
CA ALA A 103 16.18 -8.60 -15.84
C ALA A 103 14.76 -9.08 -16.17
N LYS A 104 14.67 -10.34 -16.58
CA LYS A 104 13.37 -11.01 -16.78
C LYS A 104 12.64 -11.15 -15.45
N GLU A 105 11.32 -11.01 -15.48
CA GLU A 105 10.44 -11.35 -14.36
C GLU A 105 10.52 -12.85 -14.06
N VAL A 106 10.76 -13.20 -12.78
CA VAL A 106 10.90 -14.57 -12.27
C VAL A 106 9.98 -14.81 -11.08
N THR A 107 9.59 -16.06 -10.84
CA THR A 107 8.77 -16.43 -9.69
C THR A 107 9.63 -16.75 -8.46
N ILE A 108 9.01 -16.69 -7.27
CA ILE A 108 9.59 -17.19 -6.00
C ILE A 108 8.86 -18.48 -5.61
N PRO A 109 9.42 -19.67 -5.91
CA PRO A 109 8.72 -20.93 -5.71
C PRO A 109 8.36 -21.24 -4.26
N ALA A 110 9.16 -20.75 -3.30
CA ALA A 110 8.93 -20.96 -1.87
C ALA A 110 7.62 -20.32 -1.36
N LEU A 111 7.09 -19.33 -2.08
CA LEU A 111 5.85 -18.63 -1.74
C LEU A 111 4.64 -19.12 -2.55
N ALA A 112 4.85 -19.99 -3.55
CA ALA A 112 3.77 -20.47 -4.39
C ALA A 112 2.81 -21.37 -3.61
N ASN A 113 1.51 -21.06 -3.63
CA ASN A 113 0.44 -21.73 -2.90
C ASN A 113 0.68 -21.83 -1.37
N TRP A 114 1.39 -20.87 -0.81
CA TRP A 114 1.57 -20.77 0.63
C TRP A 114 0.36 -20.06 1.26
N SER A 115 -0.27 -20.73 2.24
CA SER A 115 -1.40 -20.18 3.00
C SER A 115 -1.00 -19.85 4.43
N TYR A 116 -1.67 -18.84 4.99
CA TYR A 116 -1.58 -18.44 6.39
C TYR A 116 -2.94 -17.89 6.86
N LEU A 117 -3.15 -17.88 8.19
CA LEU A 117 -4.31 -17.25 8.81
C LEU A 117 -3.93 -15.83 9.25
N TYR A 118 -4.78 -14.87 8.89
CA TYR A 118 -4.60 -13.48 9.31
C TYR A 118 -4.98 -13.32 10.77
N HIS A 119 -4.13 -12.63 11.52
CA HIS A 119 -4.39 -12.16 12.86
C HIS A 119 -4.00 -10.68 12.94
N GLU A 120 -4.84 -9.85 13.53
CA GLU A 120 -4.50 -8.45 13.76
C GLU A 120 -3.32 -8.34 14.74
N GLY A 121 -2.35 -7.48 14.40
CA GLY A 121 -1.19 -7.22 15.26
C GLY A 121 -0.13 -8.33 15.24
N ILE A 122 0.37 -8.70 16.41
CA ILE A 122 1.43 -9.71 16.61
C ILE A 122 0.88 -10.86 17.44
N ASP A 123 1.10 -12.08 16.96
CA ASP A 123 0.74 -13.29 17.69
C ASP A 123 1.79 -13.70 18.74
N GLU A 124 1.48 -14.77 19.50
CA GLU A 124 2.38 -15.33 20.53
C GLU A 124 3.73 -15.83 19.96
N LYS A 125 3.83 -16.05 18.63
CA LYS A 125 5.04 -16.47 17.92
C LYS A 125 5.82 -15.28 17.38
N ASN A 126 5.44 -14.05 17.70
CA ASN A 126 5.96 -12.81 17.12
C ASN A 126 5.76 -12.68 15.60
N GLN A 127 4.74 -13.33 15.04
CA GLN A 127 4.37 -13.19 13.64
C GLN A 127 3.46 -11.97 13.47
N VAL A 128 3.76 -11.12 12.50
CA VAL A 128 2.96 -9.94 12.18
C VAL A 128 1.86 -10.36 11.21
N PHE A 129 0.61 -10.08 11.55
CA PHE A 129 -0.55 -10.46 10.74
C PHE A 129 -0.65 -11.97 10.44
N GLY A 130 -0.11 -12.82 11.31
CA GLY A 130 -0.06 -14.28 11.10
C GLY A 130 0.99 -14.74 10.08
N ILE A 131 1.85 -13.84 9.61
CA ILE A 131 2.86 -14.11 8.59
C ILE A 131 4.12 -14.69 9.24
N ASP A 132 4.44 -15.94 8.89
CA ASP A 132 5.71 -16.57 9.28
C ASP A 132 6.88 -15.94 8.51
N HIS A 133 7.59 -15.01 9.15
CA HIS A 133 8.71 -14.30 8.55
C HIS A 133 9.88 -15.22 8.18
N SER A 134 9.98 -16.43 8.74
CA SER A 134 11.00 -17.43 8.36
C SER A 134 10.87 -17.88 6.89
N LYS A 135 9.68 -17.74 6.30
CA LYS A 135 9.43 -18.01 4.88
C LYS A 135 10.21 -17.08 3.94
N PHE A 136 10.62 -15.92 4.43
CA PHE A 136 11.33 -14.91 3.65
C PHE A 136 12.86 -14.99 3.83
N GLU A 137 13.34 -15.91 4.66
CA GLU A 137 14.75 -16.19 4.81
C GLU A 137 15.26 -17.06 3.64
N ASN A 138 16.42 -16.73 3.10
CA ASN A 138 17.09 -17.50 2.05
C ASN A 138 16.24 -17.78 0.80
N LEU A 139 15.40 -16.83 0.41
CA LEU A 139 14.59 -16.91 -0.80
C LEU A 139 15.46 -17.13 -2.04
N LYS A 140 14.92 -17.92 -2.97
CA LYS A 140 15.49 -18.14 -4.29
C LYS A 140 14.43 -17.90 -5.36
N ASP A 141 14.88 -17.46 -6.51
CA ASP A 141 14.04 -17.35 -7.70
C ASP A 141 13.84 -18.72 -8.39
N SER A 142 13.02 -18.75 -9.45
CA SER A 142 12.77 -19.96 -10.25
C SER A 142 14.00 -20.50 -10.98
N ASP A 143 15.03 -19.67 -11.16
CA ASP A 143 16.29 -20.07 -11.77
C ASP A 143 17.33 -20.51 -10.72
N ASN A 144 16.87 -20.67 -9.44
CA ASN A 144 17.64 -21.07 -8.26
C ASN A 144 18.72 -20.05 -7.81
N ASN A 145 18.63 -18.78 -8.26
CA ASN A 145 19.49 -17.73 -7.79
C ASN A 145 19.02 -17.24 -6.42
N PRO A 146 19.93 -16.98 -5.45
CA PRO A 146 19.56 -16.41 -4.16
C PRO A 146 19.07 -14.97 -4.32
N ILE A 147 17.99 -14.63 -3.62
CA ILE A 147 17.50 -13.25 -3.51
C ILE A 147 18.24 -12.55 -2.37
N ALA A 148 18.82 -11.39 -2.66
CA ALA A 148 19.54 -10.62 -1.66
C ALA A 148 18.63 -10.21 -0.49
N THR A 149 19.19 -10.05 0.72
CA THR A 149 18.42 -9.80 1.95
C THR A 149 17.57 -8.53 1.87
N ASP A 150 18.11 -7.45 1.29
CA ASP A 150 17.38 -6.20 1.07
C ASP A 150 16.20 -6.39 0.12
N LYS A 151 16.34 -7.25 -0.89
CA LYS A 151 15.26 -7.60 -1.82
C LYS A 151 14.20 -8.50 -1.17
N SER A 152 14.63 -9.46 -0.33
CA SER A 152 13.72 -10.31 0.47
C SER A 152 12.86 -9.48 1.42
N TYR A 153 13.40 -8.37 1.94
CA TYR A 153 12.64 -7.41 2.72
C TYR A 153 11.44 -6.84 1.95
N HIS A 154 11.65 -6.42 0.70
CA HIS A 154 10.55 -5.90 -0.13
C HIS A 154 9.53 -6.97 -0.51
N VAL A 155 9.96 -8.25 -0.60
CA VAL A 155 9.02 -9.39 -0.76
C VAL A 155 8.12 -9.51 0.47
N TYR A 156 8.69 -9.49 1.69
CA TYR A 156 7.93 -9.50 2.94
C TYR A 156 7.02 -8.28 3.06
N ASN A 157 7.52 -7.09 2.75
CA ASN A 157 6.76 -5.83 2.83
C ASN A 157 5.50 -5.87 1.95
N ALA A 158 5.50 -6.56 0.81
CA ALA A 158 4.30 -6.64 -0.02
C ALA A 158 3.11 -7.29 0.72
N PHE A 159 3.37 -8.25 1.61
CA PHE A 159 2.33 -8.85 2.46
C PHE A 159 1.91 -7.89 3.59
N ILE A 160 2.87 -7.24 4.24
CA ILE A 160 2.59 -6.26 5.29
C ILE A 160 1.76 -5.10 4.75
N ASP A 161 2.12 -4.56 3.58
CA ASP A 161 1.39 -3.48 2.92
C ASP A 161 -0.05 -3.90 2.58
N PHE A 162 -0.22 -5.12 2.07
CA PHE A 162 -1.55 -5.62 1.77
C PHE A 162 -2.45 -5.55 3.01
N HIS A 163 -1.99 -6.09 4.15
CA HIS A 163 -2.78 -6.09 5.37
C HIS A 163 -2.92 -4.70 6.00
N ALA A 164 -1.88 -3.87 5.94
CA ALA A 164 -1.99 -2.50 6.42
C ALA A 164 -3.11 -1.73 5.70
N PHE A 165 -3.19 -1.84 4.37
CA PHE A 165 -4.12 -1.03 3.58
C PHE A 165 -5.48 -1.70 3.34
N CYS A 166 -5.56 -3.03 3.30
CA CYS A 166 -6.81 -3.73 3.05
C CYS A 166 -7.53 -4.19 4.33
N ASN A 167 -6.80 -4.33 5.45
CA ASN A 167 -7.37 -4.69 6.76
C ASN A 167 -7.25 -3.51 7.73
N VAL A 168 -6.05 -3.14 8.21
CA VAL A 168 -5.90 -2.17 9.30
C VAL A 168 -6.52 -0.80 8.98
N PHE A 169 -6.34 -0.26 7.77
CA PHE A 169 -6.90 1.06 7.41
C PHE A 169 -8.30 0.98 6.80
N ALA A 170 -8.69 -0.18 6.27
CA ALA A 170 -9.96 -0.34 5.58
C ALA A 170 -11.05 -1.03 6.41
N GLU A 171 -10.72 -1.56 7.59
CA GLU A 171 -11.65 -2.23 8.51
C GLU A 171 -11.79 -1.44 9.82
N PRO A 172 -12.88 -1.65 10.56
CA PRO A 172 -13.08 -1.02 11.86
C PRO A 172 -12.01 -1.45 12.86
N MET A 173 -11.47 -0.50 13.60
CA MET A 173 -10.57 -0.76 14.73
C MET A 173 -11.36 -1.15 15.98
N ALA A 174 -10.89 -2.17 16.71
CA ALA A 174 -11.49 -2.57 18.00
C ALA A 174 -11.30 -1.48 19.07
N GLU A 175 -10.16 -0.78 19.05
CA GLU A 175 -9.85 0.31 19.95
C GLU A 175 -9.29 1.51 19.18
N GLY A 176 -9.64 2.72 19.64
CA GLY A 176 -9.21 3.98 19.05
C GLY A 176 -9.96 4.33 17.77
N ASN A 177 -9.45 5.33 17.07
CA ASN A 177 -10.08 5.85 15.85
C ASN A 177 -9.70 5.01 14.63
N GLY A 178 -10.68 4.71 13.80
CA GLY A 178 -10.51 3.96 12.56
C GLY A 178 -11.53 4.37 11.50
N ILE A 179 -11.69 3.57 10.47
CA ILE A 179 -12.59 3.85 9.36
C ILE A 179 -14.06 4.02 9.81
N GLN A 180 -14.45 3.39 10.92
CA GLN A 180 -15.79 3.49 11.53
C GLN A 180 -16.16 4.93 11.94
N ASP A 181 -15.17 5.80 12.12
CA ASP A 181 -15.37 7.19 12.52
C ASP A 181 -15.52 8.15 11.34
N LEU A 182 -15.21 7.68 10.12
CA LEU A 182 -15.36 8.43 8.88
C LEU A 182 -16.78 8.28 8.33
N LYS A 183 -17.66 9.23 8.66
CA LYS A 183 -19.06 9.18 8.27
C LYS A 183 -19.44 10.16 7.17
N ARG A 184 -18.71 11.28 7.01
CA ARG A 184 -19.05 12.36 6.07
C ARG A 184 -17.85 12.71 5.20
N ILE A 185 -18.14 13.10 3.97
CA ILE A 185 -17.14 13.60 3.03
C ILE A 185 -16.43 14.82 3.63
N GLY A 186 -15.10 14.84 3.52
CA GLY A 186 -14.22 15.87 4.10
C GLY A 186 -13.85 15.61 5.58
N GLN A 187 -14.42 14.59 6.22
CA GLN A 187 -14.03 14.23 7.59
C GLN A 187 -12.65 13.60 7.61
N LYS A 188 -11.84 14.01 8.60
CA LYS A 188 -10.48 13.53 8.82
C LYS A 188 -10.31 13.09 10.26
N ILE A 189 -9.56 12.01 10.47
CA ILE A 189 -9.24 11.47 11.79
C ILE A 189 -7.74 11.16 11.89
N VAL A 190 -7.21 11.13 13.11
CA VAL A 190 -5.92 10.50 13.42
C VAL A 190 -6.21 9.04 13.74
N HIS A 191 -5.61 8.13 12.96
CA HIS A 191 -5.84 6.70 13.08
C HIS A 191 -5.21 6.12 14.35
N ALA A 192 -5.78 5.05 14.90
CA ALA A 192 -5.29 4.39 16.13
C ALA A 192 -3.82 3.91 16.02
N ALA A 193 -3.36 3.57 14.81
CA ALA A 193 -1.97 3.17 14.55
C ALA A 193 -0.98 4.35 14.49
N ALA A 194 -1.42 5.62 14.63
CA ALA A 194 -0.51 6.77 14.69
C ALA A 194 0.48 6.62 15.86
N PHE A 195 1.74 6.99 15.60
CA PHE A 195 2.85 6.93 16.56
C PHE A 195 3.15 5.52 17.14
N SER A 196 2.52 4.47 16.63
CA SER A 196 2.79 3.09 17.02
C SER A 196 4.18 2.65 16.54
N GLU A 197 4.74 1.67 17.25
CA GLU A 197 6.00 1.02 16.89
C GLU A 197 5.69 -0.44 16.48
N PRO A 198 5.31 -0.69 15.21
CA PRO A 198 5.09 -2.05 14.76
C PRO A 198 6.39 -2.85 14.85
N PRO A 199 6.30 -4.16 15.06
CA PRO A 199 7.51 -4.99 15.17
C PRO A 199 8.29 -5.00 13.86
N THR A 200 9.60 -4.94 14.00
CA THR A 200 10.56 -4.98 12.89
C THR A 200 11.18 -6.37 12.72
N HIS A 201 10.46 -7.44 13.08
CA HIS A 201 11.00 -8.79 12.96
C HIS A 201 11.17 -9.20 11.50
N LEU A 202 12.40 -9.16 11.04
CA LEU A 202 12.79 -9.47 9.67
C LEU A 202 13.85 -10.58 9.64
N GLY A 203 13.62 -11.66 10.41
CA GLY A 203 14.52 -12.80 10.45
C GLY A 203 15.78 -12.59 11.30
N LYS A 204 16.68 -13.56 11.23
CA LYS A 204 17.89 -13.67 12.11
C LYS A 204 18.90 -12.53 11.96
N ASN A 205 18.81 -11.74 10.88
CA ASN A 205 19.80 -10.73 10.56
C ASN A 205 19.49 -9.36 11.17
N ILE A 206 18.31 -9.16 11.78
CA ILE A 206 17.95 -7.90 12.43
C ILE A 206 18.18 -8.01 13.92
N SER A 207 18.96 -7.07 14.43
CA SER A 207 19.39 -7.06 15.83
C SER A 207 18.48 -6.24 16.72
N ALA A 208 18.50 -6.57 18.01
CA ALA A 208 17.81 -5.78 19.04
C ALA A 208 18.24 -4.29 18.97
N GLY A 209 17.29 -3.40 19.20
CA GLY A 209 17.47 -1.95 19.05
C GLY A 209 17.11 -1.42 17.67
N SER A 210 16.68 -2.29 16.74
CA SER A 210 15.98 -1.89 15.52
C SER A 210 14.54 -1.50 15.86
N PHE A 211 14.03 -0.46 15.21
CA PHE A 211 12.64 -0.03 15.34
C PHE A 211 12.16 0.64 14.07
N PHE A 212 10.85 0.64 13.87
CA PHE A 212 10.12 1.53 12.99
C PHE A 212 9.05 2.22 13.84
N LYS A 213 8.92 3.54 13.70
CA LYS A 213 7.92 4.32 14.40
C LYS A 213 7.07 5.07 13.40
N ASN A 214 5.78 4.81 13.39
CA ASN A 214 4.83 5.55 12.58
C ASN A 214 4.80 7.03 12.95
N GLY A 215 4.57 7.89 11.98
CA GLY A 215 4.22 9.29 12.21
C GLY A 215 2.74 9.44 12.63
N GLU A 216 2.20 10.64 12.46
CA GLU A 216 0.78 10.91 12.67
C GLU A 216 -0.04 10.38 11.48
N ILE A 217 -0.40 9.08 11.52
CA ILE A 217 -1.23 8.49 10.49
C ILE A 217 -2.61 9.12 10.52
N THR A 218 -3.05 9.67 9.40
CA THR A 218 -4.39 10.24 9.24
C THR A 218 -5.17 9.53 8.14
N LEU A 219 -6.48 9.37 8.35
CA LEU A 219 -7.43 8.97 7.32
C LEU A 219 -8.39 10.11 7.01
N GLU A 220 -8.77 10.26 5.75
CA GLU A 220 -9.71 11.28 5.27
C GLU A 220 -10.73 10.68 4.32
N PHE A 221 -12.01 10.88 4.56
CA PHE A 221 -13.05 10.55 3.59
C PHE A 221 -13.11 11.64 2.52
N LYS A 222 -12.38 11.48 1.42
CA LYS A 222 -12.25 12.48 0.35
C LYS A 222 -13.51 12.64 -0.50
N GLY A 223 -14.34 11.59 -0.62
CA GLY A 223 -15.54 11.61 -1.44
C GLY A 223 -15.90 10.25 -2.02
N LEU A 224 -16.67 10.26 -3.09
CA LEU A 224 -17.06 9.07 -3.84
C LEU A 224 -16.23 8.93 -5.12
N SER A 225 -16.02 7.70 -5.54
CA SER A 225 -15.27 7.36 -6.75
C SER A 225 -15.79 6.05 -7.33
N VAL A 226 -15.28 5.65 -8.47
CA VAL A 226 -15.62 4.36 -9.11
C VAL A 226 -14.34 3.55 -9.31
N ALA A 227 -14.38 2.28 -8.92
CA ALA A 227 -13.34 1.30 -9.19
C ALA A 227 -13.98 -0.05 -9.52
N ASN A 228 -13.52 -0.74 -10.56
CA ASN A 228 -14.09 -2.00 -11.04
C ASN A 228 -15.62 -1.92 -11.29
N ASP A 229 -16.10 -0.81 -11.86
CA ASP A 229 -17.51 -0.50 -12.10
C ASP A 229 -18.39 -0.52 -10.82
N ARG A 230 -17.78 -0.27 -9.65
CA ARG A 230 -18.45 -0.21 -8.36
C ARG A 230 -18.33 1.18 -7.75
N ASP A 231 -19.40 1.63 -7.08
CA ASP A 231 -19.41 2.88 -6.33
C ASP A 231 -18.60 2.71 -5.04
N CYS A 232 -17.54 3.47 -4.90
CA CYS A 232 -16.61 3.37 -3.79
C CYS A 232 -16.54 4.65 -2.96
N ALA A 233 -16.37 4.51 -1.65
CA ALA A 233 -15.82 5.56 -0.82
C ALA A 233 -14.33 5.70 -1.14
N LEU A 234 -13.88 6.93 -1.38
CA LEU A 234 -12.50 7.28 -1.57
C LEU A 234 -11.91 7.78 -0.24
N ILE A 235 -11.05 6.96 0.36
CA ILE A 235 -10.43 7.23 1.64
C ILE A 235 -8.95 7.49 1.41
N GLY A 236 -8.53 8.74 1.64
CA GLY A 236 -7.11 9.09 1.64
C GLY A 236 -6.44 8.67 2.94
N PHE A 237 -5.19 8.26 2.87
CA PHE A 237 -4.33 8.07 4.03
C PHE A 237 -3.01 8.82 3.85
N ASP A 238 -2.43 9.26 4.97
CA ASP A 238 -1.13 9.93 5.04
C ASP A 238 -0.45 9.51 6.34
N SER A 239 0.77 8.99 6.24
CA SER A 239 1.52 8.48 7.41
C SER A 239 2.09 9.57 8.32
N GLY A 240 2.10 10.82 7.84
CA GLY A 240 3.02 11.80 8.41
C GLY A 240 4.47 11.34 8.26
N GLU A 241 5.36 11.92 9.04
CA GLU A 241 6.78 11.56 9.03
C GLU A 241 7.05 10.40 9.99
N SER A 242 7.31 9.22 9.42
CA SER A 242 7.73 8.02 10.16
C SER A 242 9.26 8.00 10.29
N SER A 243 9.78 7.31 11.30
CA SER A 243 11.21 7.19 11.53
C SER A 243 11.62 5.74 11.78
N PHE A 244 12.86 5.39 11.44
CA PHE A 244 13.35 4.04 11.68
C PHE A 244 14.84 4.00 11.98
N LYS A 245 15.21 2.93 12.68
CA LYS A 245 16.58 2.48 12.85
C LYS A 245 16.62 0.98 12.60
N MET A 246 17.46 0.53 11.68
CA MET A 246 17.63 -0.89 11.37
C MET A 246 19.08 -1.26 11.62
N ILE A 247 19.30 -2.27 12.45
CA ILE A 247 20.61 -2.83 12.76
C ILE A 247 20.67 -4.22 12.12
N VAL A 248 21.42 -4.34 11.04
CA VAL A 248 21.51 -5.57 10.25
C VAL A 248 22.91 -6.18 10.43
N LYS A 249 22.94 -7.47 10.76
CA LYS A 249 24.20 -8.26 10.90
C LYS A 249 24.24 -9.38 9.86
N PRO A 250 24.64 -9.09 8.63
CA PRO A 250 24.74 -10.11 7.58
C PRO A 250 25.81 -11.18 7.87
N MET A 251 26.80 -10.84 8.69
CA MET A 251 27.86 -11.72 9.19
C MET A 251 28.17 -11.39 10.65
N PRO A 252 28.76 -12.32 11.47
CA PRO A 252 28.95 -12.12 12.91
C PRO A 252 29.66 -10.81 13.30
N ASP A 253 30.67 -10.38 12.54
CA ASP A 253 31.47 -9.20 12.83
C ASP A 253 31.20 -8.01 11.89
N PHE A 254 30.11 -8.09 11.13
CA PHE A 254 29.73 -7.05 10.19
C PHE A 254 28.34 -6.50 10.52
N GLU A 255 28.31 -5.27 11.06
CA GLU A 255 27.09 -4.58 11.42
C GLU A 255 26.86 -3.39 10.50
N VAL A 256 25.65 -3.28 9.94
CA VAL A 256 25.16 -2.13 9.19
C VAL A 256 24.05 -1.48 10.00
N ILE A 257 24.18 -0.19 10.27
CA ILE A 257 23.15 0.60 10.95
C ILE A 257 22.57 1.58 9.95
N ALA A 258 21.31 1.39 9.59
CA ALA A 258 20.55 2.33 8.78
C ALA A 258 19.61 3.14 9.68
N VAL A 259 19.62 4.46 9.53
CA VAL A 259 18.68 5.38 10.15
C VAL A 259 18.03 6.23 9.07
N GLY A 260 16.74 6.53 9.24
CA GLY A 260 16.04 7.28 8.21
C GLY A 260 14.62 7.67 8.60
N SER A 261 13.94 8.24 7.63
CA SER A 261 12.53 8.55 7.69
C SER A 261 11.80 8.00 6.45
N SER A 262 10.51 7.76 6.62
CA SER A 262 9.59 7.37 5.57
C SER A 262 8.35 8.24 5.64
N HIS A 263 7.84 8.64 4.48
CA HIS A 263 6.55 9.28 4.34
C HIS A 263 5.78 8.57 3.24
N TYR A 264 4.66 7.94 3.59
CA TYR A 264 3.77 7.26 2.64
C TYR A 264 2.36 7.83 2.68
N LYS A 265 1.73 7.92 1.52
CA LYS A 265 0.37 8.42 1.33
C LYS A 265 -0.30 7.74 0.15
N GLY A 266 -1.61 7.75 0.13
CA GLY A 266 -2.36 7.15 -0.96
C GLY A 266 -3.85 7.18 -0.76
N ASP A 267 -4.54 6.32 -1.50
CA ASP A 267 -6.00 6.24 -1.52
C ASP A 267 -6.47 4.79 -1.49
N ILE A 268 -7.51 4.55 -0.69
CA ILE A 268 -8.26 3.29 -0.61
C ILE A 268 -9.62 3.52 -1.25
N TYR A 269 -10.02 2.64 -2.15
CA TYR A 269 -11.34 2.61 -2.80
C TYR A 269 -12.14 1.47 -2.18
N LYS A 270 -13.02 1.78 -1.22
CA LYS A 270 -13.86 0.80 -0.52
C LYS A 270 -15.25 0.78 -1.15
N ASP A 271 -15.68 -0.37 -1.68
CA ASP A 271 -17.00 -0.57 -2.27
C ASP A 271 -18.10 -0.36 -1.23
N LEU A 272 -19.05 0.52 -1.52
CA LEU A 272 -20.15 0.88 -0.63
C LEU A 272 -21.20 -0.23 -0.45
N ALA A 273 -21.27 -1.18 -1.38
CA ALA A 273 -22.25 -2.27 -1.35
C ALA A 273 -21.69 -3.52 -0.67
N SER A 274 -20.47 -3.93 -1.02
CA SER A 274 -19.86 -5.17 -0.51
C SER A 274 -18.86 -4.95 0.63
N ASN A 275 -18.51 -3.70 0.92
CA ASN A 275 -17.47 -3.29 1.87
C ASN A 275 -16.05 -3.78 1.55
N TRP A 276 -15.83 -4.46 0.41
CA TRP A 276 -14.50 -4.87 -0.01
C TRP A 276 -13.67 -3.72 -0.58
N VAL A 277 -12.38 -3.73 -0.28
CA VAL A 277 -11.42 -2.86 -0.97
C VAL A 277 -11.33 -3.28 -2.44
N GLN A 278 -11.57 -2.33 -3.35
CA GLN A 278 -11.48 -2.54 -4.79
C GLN A 278 -10.10 -2.16 -5.34
N LYS A 279 -9.49 -1.14 -4.75
CA LYS A 279 -8.20 -0.62 -5.19
C LYS A 279 -7.52 0.12 -4.05
N VAL A 280 -6.19 0.02 -3.99
CA VAL A 280 -5.34 0.89 -3.18
C VAL A 280 -4.22 1.44 -4.04
N THR A 281 -3.88 2.69 -3.83
CA THR A 281 -2.66 3.33 -4.38
C THR A 281 -1.82 3.85 -3.24
N LEU A 282 -0.49 3.74 -3.35
CA LEU A 282 0.45 4.32 -2.40
C LEU A 282 1.64 4.89 -3.15
N ASN A 283 2.10 6.05 -2.70
CA ASN A 283 3.42 6.59 -2.98
C ASN A 283 4.15 6.79 -1.66
N GLU A 284 5.37 6.29 -1.57
CA GLU A 284 6.24 6.41 -0.40
C GLU A 284 7.61 6.92 -0.81
N ILE A 285 8.17 7.81 0.00
CA ILE A 285 9.56 8.26 -0.08
C ILE A 285 10.27 7.89 1.20
N VAL A 286 11.37 7.13 1.07
CA VAL A 286 12.26 6.75 2.17
C VAL A 286 13.60 7.42 1.97
N VAL A 287 14.09 8.10 2.99
CA VAL A 287 15.44 8.69 3.01
C VAL A 287 16.19 8.05 4.15
N ALA A 288 17.36 7.48 3.87
CA ALA A 288 18.17 6.80 4.87
C ALA A 288 19.67 7.06 4.72
N GLU A 289 20.37 7.03 5.84
CA GLU A 289 21.83 6.92 5.93
C GLU A 289 22.18 5.56 6.54
N ALA A 290 22.96 4.75 5.84
CA ALA A 290 23.52 3.51 6.34
C ALA A 290 24.99 3.72 6.71
N THR A 291 25.36 3.33 7.93
CA THR A 291 26.75 3.30 8.43
C THR A 291 27.24 1.86 8.45
N MET A 292 28.45 1.63 7.95
CA MET A 292 29.08 0.31 7.88
C MET A 292 30.54 0.38 8.31
N PRO A 293 31.15 -0.74 8.82
CA PRO A 293 32.49 -0.75 9.36
C PRO A 293 33.61 -0.65 8.33
N MET A 294 33.28 -0.69 7.03
CA MET A 294 34.26 -0.58 5.93
C MET A 294 33.91 0.56 4.96
N PRO A 295 34.88 1.09 4.21
CA PRO A 295 34.61 2.11 3.20
C PRO A 295 33.65 1.64 2.08
N PRO A 296 32.72 2.52 1.63
CA PRO A 296 32.47 3.85 2.19
C PRO A 296 31.74 3.69 3.54
N ASN A 297 32.27 4.33 4.60
CA ASN A 297 31.73 4.17 5.96
C ASN A 297 30.25 4.63 6.09
N LYS A 298 29.77 5.45 5.14
CA LYS A 298 28.41 5.95 5.07
C LYS A 298 27.88 5.88 3.64
N VAL A 299 26.65 5.43 3.51
CA VAL A 299 25.89 5.42 2.25
C VAL A 299 24.54 6.04 2.50
N ASN A 300 24.20 7.05 1.72
CA ASN A 300 22.87 7.64 1.71
C ASN A 300 22.04 7.01 0.59
N SER A 301 20.77 6.79 0.85
CA SER A 301 19.82 6.27 -0.11
C SER A 301 18.53 7.06 -0.09
N VAL A 302 17.93 7.22 -1.27
CA VAL A 302 16.57 7.69 -1.45
C VAL A 302 15.83 6.62 -2.23
N VAL A 303 14.75 6.12 -1.66
CA VAL A 303 13.88 5.11 -2.29
C VAL A 303 12.51 5.71 -2.47
N GLU A 304 12.02 5.69 -3.71
CA GLU A 304 10.62 5.91 -4.03
C GLU A 304 9.94 4.57 -4.22
N ARG A 305 8.79 4.39 -3.58
CA ARG A 305 8.00 3.18 -3.74
C ARG A 305 6.58 3.55 -4.18
N ASN A 306 6.16 2.96 -5.29
CA ASN A 306 4.81 3.08 -5.83
C ASN A 306 4.11 1.74 -5.75
N LEU A 307 2.97 1.69 -5.06
CA LEU A 307 2.22 0.45 -4.89
C LEU A 307 0.81 0.60 -5.43
N LEU A 308 0.34 -0.45 -6.08
CA LEU A 308 -1.02 -0.61 -6.55
C LEU A 308 -1.54 -1.97 -6.11
N ILE A 309 -2.63 -1.98 -5.31
CA ILE A 309 -3.42 -3.18 -5.03
C ILE A 309 -4.71 -3.09 -5.84
N ARG A 310 -5.10 -4.18 -6.49
CA ARG A 310 -6.38 -4.30 -7.19
C ARG A 310 -7.10 -5.56 -6.75
N ASN A 311 -8.37 -5.43 -6.39
CA ASN A 311 -9.29 -6.55 -6.36
C ASN A 311 -9.65 -6.88 -7.81
N VAL A 312 -9.56 -8.14 -8.20
CA VAL A 312 -9.80 -8.60 -9.57
C VAL A 312 -10.77 -9.77 -9.57
N SER A 313 -11.46 -9.99 -10.66
CA SER A 313 -12.29 -11.20 -10.80
C SER A 313 -11.42 -12.46 -10.83
N GLU A 314 -11.97 -13.60 -10.40
CA GLU A 314 -11.29 -14.89 -10.51
C GLU A 314 -10.81 -15.18 -11.95
N GLY A 315 -11.65 -14.85 -12.94
CA GLY A 315 -11.33 -15.04 -14.35
C GLY A 315 -10.18 -14.16 -14.85
N GLU A 316 -9.97 -12.96 -14.27
CA GLU A 316 -8.80 -12.12 -14.53
C GLU A 316 -7.58 -12.68 -13.78
N PHE A 317 -7.76 -13.05 -12.52
CA PHE A 317 -6.69 -13.58 -11.67
C PHE A 317 -6.03 -14.83 -12.25
N LEU A 318 -6.81 -15.74 -12.84
CA LEU A 318 -6.30 -16.97 -13.45
C LEU A 318 -5.54 -16.77 -14.77
N LYS A 319 -5.53 -15.57 -15.32
CA LYS A 319 -4.75 -15.23 -16.53
C LYS A 319 -3.30 -14.83 -16.21
N TYR A 320 -3.01 -14.55 -14.95
CA TYR A 320 -1.67 -14.23 -14.47
C TYR A 320 -0.88 -15.50 -14.11
#